data_c212020d33d7ba71da136412b6cf5bde
#
_entry.id   c212020d33d7ba71da136412b6cf5bde
#
_cell.length_a   1.000
_cell.length_b   1.000
_cell.length_c   1.000
_cell.angle_alpha   90.00
_cell.angle_beta   90.00
_cell.angle_gamma   90.00
#
_symmetry.space_group_name_H-M   'P 1'
#
loop_
_entity.id
_entity.type
_entity.pdbx_description
1 polymer ?
#
loop_
_entity_poly.entity_id
_entity_poly.type
_entity_poly.pdbx_seq_one_letter_code
_entity_poly.pdbx_strand_id
1 'polypeptide(L)'
;MSGTSQPPSFFIGWDVGGWNCDKNGRSRDAIVILDASRNIVGRPWRGNLRTTINEADNTSDWLKSLFLLCETNLPAEHKRTIMAIDAPLGFSEAFAQLVTRLECKAPIGQSDTNPYLFRLTEQFLFDHCLKPLSAIKDMIGSQATKGMHALARFAPQKEQCGVWSDGDMLTVIEAYPSACKDSALFQELLKQYLLAVCIEPPKKQWSGGIDHQDKLDALTCALIAYAYTLQPDTLAHPTESIPITEGWIWVPKDALRLRLVEKEVLNHG
;
A
#
# COMPACT_ATOMS: atom_id res chain seq x y z
N MET A 1 -22.03 0.49 22.70
CA MET A 1 -22.41 -0.86 22.19
C MET A 1 -21.35 -1.19 21.14
N SER A 2 -20.35 -1.99 21.49
CA SER A 2 -19.32 -2.46 20.56
C SER A 2 -19.95 -3.53 19.66
N GLY A 3 -20.44 -3.13 18.50
CA GLY A 3 -20.83 -4.07 17.47
C GLY A 3 -19.60 -4.87 17.07
N THR A 4 -19.61 -6.18 17.31
CA THR A 4 -18.60 -7.09 16.78
C THR A 4 -18.73 -7.08 15.27
N SER A 5 -17.89 -6.24 14.60
CA SER A 5 -17.82 -6.26 13.14
C SER A 5 -17.38 -7.66 12.72
N GLN A 6 -18.15 -8.29 11.85
CA GLN A 6 -17.75 -9.59 11.30
C GLN A 6 -16.41 -9.45 10.59
N PRO A 7 -15.54 -10.49 10.64
CA PRO A 7 -14.25 -10.43 9.98
C PRO A 7 -14.43 -10.21 8.46
N PRO A 8 -13.52 -9.47 7.80
CA PRO A 8 -13.59 -9.24 6.38
C PRO A 8 -13.48 -10.55 5.61
N SER A 9 -14.20 -10.61 4.48
CA SER A 9 -14.22 -11.81 3.63
C SER A 9 -13.03 -11.88 2.69
N PHE A 10 -12.50 -10.71 2.27
CA PHE A 10 -11.44 -10.63 1.26
C PHE A 10 -10.42 -9.54 1.58
N PHE A 11 -9.19 -9.78 1.10
CA PHE A 11 -8.05 -8.89 1.19
C PHE A 11 -7.51 -8.66 -0.22
N ILE A 12 -7.55 -7.42 -0.69
CA ILE A 12 -7.10 -7.04 -2.02
C ILE A 12 -5.78 -6.29 -1.91
N GLY A 13 -4.79 -6.69 -2.69
CA GLY A 13 -3.58 -5.91 -2.90
C GLY A 13 -3.59 -5.30 -4.29
N TRP A 14 -3.24 -4.02 -4.34
CA TRP A 14 -3.07 -3.28 -5.58
C TRP A 14 -1.68 -2.65 -5.65
N ASP A 15 -0.85 -3.16 -6.55
CA ASP A 15 0.37 -2.49 -6.99
C ASP A 15 -0.01 -1.52 -8.11
N VAL A 16 0.28 -0.23 -7.92
CA VAL A 16 -0.26 0.85 -8.77
C VAL A 16 0.68 1.21 -9.90
N GLY A 17 0.28 0.92 -11.12
CA GLY A 17 0.85 1.54 -12.32
C GLY A 17 0.40 3.00 -12.50
N GLY A 18 1.17 3.79 -13.23
CA GLY A 18 0.77 5.15 -13.59
C GLY A 18 -0.49 5.17 -14.48
N TRP A 19 -1.11 6.36 -14.68
CA TRP A 19 -2.31 6.52 -15.50
C TRP A 19 -2.20 5.95 -16.92
N ASN A 20 -1.00 6.00 -17.50
CA ASN A 20 -0.71 5.50 -18.84
C ASN A 20 0.16 4.22 -18.83
N CYS A 21 0.02 3.38 -17.81
CA CYS A 21 0.83 2.18 -17.65
C CYS A 21 0.56 1.10 -18.72
N ASP A 22 -0.51 1.21 -19.49
CA ASP A 22 -0.75 0.41 -20.70
C ASP A 22 0.37 0.57 -21.74
N LYS A 23 1.04 1.73 -21.78
CA LYS A 23 2.20 2.01 -22.64
C LYS A 23 3.53 1.57 -22.03
N ASN A 24 3.54 1.09 -20.79
CA ASN A 24 4.73 0.66 -20.07
C ASN A 24 4.70 -0.87 -19.85
N GLY A 25 5.62 -1.59 -20.47
CA GLY A 25 5.72 -3.03 -20.29
C GLY A 25 6.30 -3.47 -18.94
N ARG A 26 7.01 -2.57 -18.25
CA ARG A 26 7.76 -2.89 -17.02
C ARG A 26 6.97 -2.69 -15.74
N SER A 27 6.03 -1.75 -15.71
CA SER A 27 5.23 -1.43 -14.52
C SER A 27 3.79 -1.16 -14.95
N ARG A 28 2.85 -1.96 -14.44
CA ARG A 28 1.42 -1.85 -14.68
C ARG A 28 0.69 -2.04 -13.37
N ASP A 29 -0.62 -1.73 -13.36
CA ASP A 29 -1.45 -2.14 -12.24
C ASP A 29 -1.45 -3.66 -12.11
N ALA A 30 -1.38 -4.15 -10.89
CA ALA A 30 -1.63 -5.55 -10.60
C ALA A 30 -2.58 -5.69 -9.40
N ILE A 31 -3.46 -6.68 -9.48
CA ILE A 31 -4.45 -7.00 -8.44
C ILE A 31 -4.26 -8.46 -8.03
N VAL A 32 -4.21 -8.67 -6.72
CA VAL A 32 -4.31 -9.99 -6.10
C VAL A 32 -5.39 -9.95 -5.02
N ILE A 33 -6.25 -10.97 -5.01
CA ILE A 33 -7.32 -11.14 -4.03
C ILE A 33 -7.01 -12.37 -3.19
N LEU A 34 -7.07 -12.23 -1.87
CA LEU A 34 -6.96 -13.32 -0.91
C LEU A 34 -8.27 -13.48 -0.13
N ASP A 35 -8.61 -14.72 0.20
CA ASP A 35 -9.63 -15.05 1.19
C ASP A 35 -9.08 -14.98 2.63
N ALA A 36 -9.95 -15.23 3.63
CA ALA A 36 -9.56 -15.24 5.04
C ALA A 36 -8.58 -16.36 5.42
N SER A 37 -8.45 -17.40 4.58
CA SER A 37 -7.45 -18.46 4.72
C SER A 37 -6.16 -18.17 3.95
N ARG A 38 -6.07 -17.00 3.35
CA ARG A 38 -4.96 -16.55 2.48
C ARG A 38 -4.82 -17.35 1.19
N ASN A 39 -5.87 -18.00 0.72
CA ASN A 39 -5.85 -18.56 -0.63
C ASN A 39 -6.04 -17.46 -1.66
N ILE A 40 -5.34 -17.56 -2.79
CA ILE A 40 -5.58 -16.67 -3.93
C ILE A 40 -6.95 -16.98 -4.52
N VAL A 41 -7.80 -15.95 -4.62
CA VAL A 41 -9.13 -16.02 -5.19
C VAL A 41 -9.08 -15.58 -6.64
N GLY A 42 -9.45 -16.49 -7.54
CA GLY A 42 -9.35 -16.27 -8.98
C GLY A 42 -7.88 -16.29 -9.45
N ARG A 43 -7.56 -15.46 -10.43
CA ARG A 43 -6.25 -15.36 -11.06
C ARG A 43 -5.67 -13.96 -10.88
N PRO A 44 -4.43 -13.80 -10.36
CA PRO A 44 -3.76 -12.51 -10.28
C PRO A 44 -3.76 -11.78 -11.62
N TRP A 45 -4.30 -10.56 -11.61
CA TRP A 45 -4.43 -9.75 -12.82
C TRP A 45 -3.32 -8.70 -12.94
N ARG A 46 -3.01 -8.29 -14.17
CA ARG A 46 -2.05 -7.23 -14.48
C ARG A 46 -2.46 -6.47 -15.72
N GLY A 47 -2.58 -5.15 -15.64
CA GLY A 47 -3.02 -4.31 -16.75
C GLY A 47 -3.02 -2.82 -16.44
N ASN A 48 -4.07 -2.11 -16.87
CA ASN A 48 -4.32 -0.71 -16.51
C ASN A 48 -5.76 -0.55 -16.01
N LEU A 49 -5.93 -0.14 -14.76
CA LEU A 49 -7.24 0.04 -14.13
C LEU A 49 -7.96 1.34 -14.53
N ARG A 50 -7.37 2.19 -15.36
CA ARG A 50 -7.98 3.48 -15.74
C ARG A 50 -9.42 3.33 -16.24
N THR A 51 -9.68 2.41 -17.16
CA THR A 51 -11.03 2.16 -17.69
C THR A 51 -11.95 1.66 -16.58
N THR A 52 -11.53 0.66 -15.82
CA THR A 52 -12.29 0.07 -14.71
C THR A 52 -12.64 1.12 -13.64
N ILE A 53 -11.70 2.01 -13.30
CA ILE A 53 -11.95 3.13 -12.38
C ILE A 53 -13.02 4.06 -12.96
N ASN A 54 -12.96 4.39 -14.25
CA ASN A 54 -13.89 5.34 -14.88
C ASN A 54 -15.31 4.77 -15.01
N GLU A 55 -15.45 3.48 -15.26
CA GLU A 55 -16.73 2.81 -15.57
C GLU A 55 -17.50 2.38 -14.32
N ALA A 56 -16.84 2.22 -13.16
CA ALA A 56 -17.51 1.84 -11.93
C ALA A 56 -18.30 3.03 -11.37
N ASP A 57 -19.60 2.87 -11.14
CA ASP A 57 -20.47 3.94 -10.61
C ASP A 57 -20.36 4.09 -9.10
N ASN A 58 -20.01 3.02 -8.38
CA ASN A 58 -19.94 2.96 -6.93
C ASN A 58 -18.94 1.89 -6.44
N THR A 59 -18.75 1.78 -5.13
CA THR A 59 -17.82 0.83 -4.51
C THR A 59 -18.17 -0.63 -4.85
N SER A 60 -19.45 -1.00 -4.86
CA SER A 60 -19.87 -2.36 -5.21
C SER A 60 -19.49 -2.73 -6.64
N ASP A 61 -19.70 -1.84 -7.59
CA ASP A 61 -19.35 -2.06 -8.98
C ASP A 61 -17.84 -2.08 -9.19
N TRP A 62 -17.11 -1.23 -8.47
CA TRP A 62 -15.66 -1.26 -8.41
C TRP A 62 -15.14 -2.63 -7.96
N LEU A 63 -15.62 -3.13 -6.82
CA LEU A 63 -15.22 -4.44 -6.29
C LEU A 63 -15.59 -5.57 -7.25
N LYS A 64 -16.82 -5.60 -7.80
CA LYS A 64 -17.23 -6.59 -8.80
C LYS A 64 -16.28 -6.60 -10.00
N SER A 65 -15.91 -5.42 -10.49
CA SER A 65 -15.01 -5.29 -11.64
C SER A 65 -13.61 -5.84 -11.33
N LEU A 66 -13.08 -5.61 -10.13
CA LEU A 66 -11.79 -6.19 -9.72
C LEU A 66 -11.84 -7.72 -9.66
N PHE A 67 -12.94 -8.28 -9.13
CA PHE A 67 -13.13 -9.73 -9.12
C PHE A 67 -13.21 -10.31 -10.53
N LEU A 68 -13.96 -9.66 -11.44
CA LEU A 68 -14.05 -10.08 -12.85
C LEU A 68 -12.69 -10.03 -13.56
N LEU A 69 -11.87 -9.00 -13.31
CA LEU A 69 -10.51 -8.93 -13.84
C LEU A 69 -9.64 -10.11 -13.35
N CYS A 70 -9.90 -10.59 -12.14
CA CYS A 70 -9.26 -11.76 -11.57
C CYS A 70 -9.95 -13.08 -11.96
N GLU A 71 -10.79 -13.10 -13.01
CA GLU A 71 -11.48 -14.29 -13.54
C GLU A 71 -12.37 -14.99 -12.48
N THR A 72 -12.99 -14.23 -11.58
CA THR A 72 -13.89 -14.73 -10.54
C THR A 72 -15.03 -13.75 -10.28
N ASN A 73 -15.97 -14.10 -9.41
CA ASN A 73 -17.11 -13.26 -9.07
C ASN A 73 -17.06 -12.86 -7.58
N LEU A 74 -17.46 -11.63 -7.28
CA LEU A 74 -17.71 -11.21 -5.93
C LEU A 74 -18.93 -11.97 -5.36
N PRO A 75 -18.80 -12.76 -4.27
CA PRO A 75 -19.93 -13.49 -3.70
C PRO A 75 -21.05 -12.55 -3.23
N ALA A 76 -22.31 -13.02 -3.38
CA ALA A 76 -23.48 -12.22 -2.99
C ALA A 76 -23.53 -11.89 -1.48
N GLU A 77 -23.02 -12.80 -0.65
CA GLU A 77 -22.95 -12.61 0.80
C GLU A 77 -21.68 -11.83 1.23
N HIS A 78 -20.96 -11.24 0.30
CA HIS A 78 -19.78 -10.42 0.60
C HIS A 78 -20.17 -9.30 1.60
N LYS A 79 -19.38 -9.16 2.67
CA LYS A 79 -19.65 -8.17 3.71
C LYS A 79 -18.60 -7.07 3.78
N ARG A 80 -17.34 -7.41 3.69
CA ARG A 80 -16.25 -6.41 3.82
C ARG A 80 -14.99 -6.86 3.09
N THR A 81 -14.34 -5.89 2.45
CA THR A 81 -13.01 -6.02 1.84
C THR A 81 -12.04 -5.03 2.48
N ILE A 82 -10.82 -5.49 2.73
CA ILE A 82 -9.70 -4.60 3.02
C ILE A 82 -8.80 -4.55 1.80
N MET A 83 -8.50 -3.35 1.31
CA MET A 83 -7.60 -3.14 0.19
C MET A 83 -6.34 -2.42 0.65
N ALA A 84 -5.17 -2.94 0.31
CA ALA A 84 -3.89 -2.26 0.50
C ALA A 84 -3.31 -1.82 -0.84
N ILE A 85 -2.91 -0.57 -0.94
CA ILE A 85 -2.48 0.09 -2.18
C ILE A 85 -1.01 0.48 -2.07
N ASP A 86 -0.17 0.03 -3.01
CA ASP A 86 1.23 0.46 -3.12
C ASP A 86 1.34 1.74 -3.93
N ALA A 87 0.96 2.83 -3.31
CA ALA A 87 1.17 4.19 -3.83
C ALA A 87 0.98 5.19 -2.68
N PRO A 88 1.63 6.37 -2.71
CA PRO A 88 1.34 7.44 -1.78
C PRO A 88 -0.14 7.87 -1.88
N LEU A 89 -0.89 7.76 -0.78
CA LEU A 89 -2.31 8.12 -0.73
C LEU A 89 -2.56 9.50 -0.10
N GLY A 90 -1.52 10.33 -0.04
CA GLY A 90 -1.58 11.70 0.44
C GLY A 90 -0.33 12.49 0.06
N PHE A 91 -0.39 13.78 0.34
CA PHE A 91 0.75 14.71 0.25
C PHE A 91 1.02 15.30 1.62
N SER A 92 2.25 15.81 1.83
CA SER A 92 2.54 16.55 3.07
C SER A 92 1.62 17.77 3.20
N GLU A 93 1.24 18.11 4.42
CA GLU A 93 0.44 19.31 4.67
C GLU A 93 1.15 20.58 4.18
N ALA A 94 2.46 20.65 4.34
CA ALA A 94 3.27 21.78 3.87
C ALA A 94 3.18 21.95 2.35
N PHE A 95 3.25 20.84 1.58
CA PHE A 95 3.08 20.90 0.13
C PHE A 95 1.65 21.32 -0.25
N ALA A 96 0.64 20.76 0.41
CA ALA A 96 -0.75 21.12 0.16
C ALA A 96 -1.02 22.60 0.44
N GLN A 97 -0.50 23.15 1.56
CA GLN A 97 -0.59 24.57 1.90
C GLN A 97 0.14 25.47 0.90
N LEU A 98 1.34 25.03 0.44
CA LEU A 98 2.10 25.77 -0.56
C LEU A 98 1.32 25.92 -1.88
N VAL A 99 0.77 24.81 -2.42
CA VAL A 99 0.10 24.85 -3.74
C VAL A 99 -1.30 25.43 -3.71
N THR A 100 -2.00 25.37 -2.57
CA THR A 100 -3.39 25.87 -2.46
C THR A 100 -3.51 27.28 -1.90
N ARG A 101 -2.53 27.72 -1.09
CA ARG A 101 -2.60 28.98 -0.34
C ARG A 101 -1.37 29.86 -0.49
N LEU A 102 -0.30 29.38 -1.17
CA LEU A 102 1.03 30.02 -1.22
C LEU A 102 1.64 30.27 0.16
N GLU A 103 1.30 29.41 1.13
CA GLU A 103 1.90 29.41 2.47
C GLU A 103 3.21 28.63 2.47
N CYS A 104 4.28 29.27 2.93
CA CYS A 104 5.59 28.64 2.98
C CYS A 104 5.98 28.18 4.38
N LYS A 105 6.83 27.16 4.45
CA LYS A 105 7.52 26.73 5.68
C LYS A 105 8.94 27.26 5.69
N ALA A 106 9.46 27.58 6.87
CA ALA A 106 10.82 28.04 7.06
C ALA A 106 11.34 27.58 8.44
N PRO A 107 12.64 27.22 8.55
CA PRO A 107 13.59 27.06 7.45
C PRO A 107 13.35 25.78 6.65
N ILE A 108 13.83 25.73 5.41
CA ILE A 108 13.84 24.48 4.62
C ILE A 108 15.10 23.70 5.00
N GLY A 109 14.89 22.48 5.46
CA GLY A 109 15.97 21.55 5.81
C GLY A 109 16.62 20.86 4.62
N GLN A 110 17.42 19.85 4.89
CA GLN A 110 18.01 18.97 3.86
C GLN A 110 16.92 18.17 3.12
N SER A 111 17.30 17.48 2.04
CA SER A 111 16.35 16.80 1.16
C SER A 111 15.40 15.86 1.91
N ASP A 112 15.91 14.99 2.76
CA ASP A 112 15.15 13.99 3.53
C ASP A 112 14.30 14.57 4.69
N THR A 113 14.56 15.81 5.10
CA THR A 113 13.76 16.56 6.07
C THR A 113 12.99 17.73 5.45
N ASN A 114 13.01 17.86 4.12
CA ASN A 114 12.27 18.91 3.42
C ASN A 114 10.76 18.65 3.50
N PRO A 115 9.97 19.53 4.16
CA PRO A 115 8.55 19.30 4.41
C PRO A 115 7.67 19.31 3.16
N TYR A 116 8.19 19.81 2.02
CA TYR A 116 7.45 19.77 0.75
C TYR A 116 7.63 18.45 0.00
N LEU A 117 8.76 17.77 0.23
CA LEU A 117 9.12 16.58 -0.53
C LEU A 117 8.59 15.30 0.11
N PHE A 118 8.47 15.27 1.44
CA PHE A 118 8.14 14.07 2.19
C PHE A 118 7.06 14.35 3.24
N ARG A 119 6.16 13.39 3.40
CA ARG A 119 5.20 13.33 4.51
C ARG A 119 5.93 12.86 5.79
N LEU A 120 5.32 13.09 6.94
CA LEU A 120 5.86 12.61 8.21
C LEU A 120 5.96 11.08 8.27
N THR A 121 5.06 10.35 7.60
CA THR A 121 5.13 8.88 7.51
C THR A 121 6.39 8.41 6.76
N GLU A 122 6.80 9.09 5.69
CA GLU A 122 8.04 8.76 4.94
C GLU A 122 9.27 9.12 5.78
N GLN A 123 9.27 10.26 6.47
CA GLN A 123 10.36 10.64 7.39
C GLN A 123 10.52 9.62 8.53
N PHE A 124 9.41 9.18 9.14
CA PHE A 124 9.42 8.10 10.13
C PHE A 124 10.08 6.83 9.58
N LEU A 125 9.77 6.44 8.36
CA LEU A 125 10.35 5.24 7.74
C LEU A 125 11.85 5.41 7.40
N PHE A 126 12.30 6.63 7.04
CA PHE A 126 13.73 6.92 6.84
C PHE A 126 14.52 6.77 8.15
N ASP A 127 13.97 7.20 9.27
CA ASP A 127 14.57 7.03 10.60
C ASP A 127 14.69 5.55 10.99
N HIS A 128 13.89 4.69 10.36
CA HIS A 128 13.91 3.24 10.56
C HIS A 128 14.57 2.47 9.41
N CYS A 129 15.45 3.11 8.63
CA CYS A 129 16.22 2.54 7.53
C CYS A 129 15.41 2.02 6.34
N LEU A 130 14.13 2.37 6.23
CA LEU A 130 13.29 2.13 5.05
C LEU A 130 13.31 3.35 4.13
N LYS A 131 13.08 3.13 2.83
CA LYS A 131 13.17 4.21 1.82
C LYS A 131 11.96 4.16 0.88
N PRO A 132 10.75 4.48 1.36
CA PRO A 132 9.57 4.59 0.50
C PRO A 132 9.77 5.73 -0.51
N LEU A 133 9.13 5.58 -1.67
CA LEU A 133 9.14 6.62 -2.69
C LEU A 133 8.14 7.73 -2.33
N SER A 134 8.54 8.97 -2.53
CA SER A 134 7.68 10.14 -2.38
C SER A 134 6.96 10.47 -3.69
N ALA A 135 5.70 10.89 -3.59
CA ALA A 135 4.92 11.37 -4.73
C ALA A 135 5.58 12.56 -5.43
N ILE A 136 6.26 13.43 -4.67
CA ILE A 136 6.86 14.69 -5.18
C ILE A 136 8.31 14.47 -5.61
N LYS A 137 9.18 14.01 -4.69
CA LYS A 137 10.61 13.89 -4.98
C LYS A 137 10.91 12.83 -6.04
N ASP A 138 10.22 11.69 -5.99
CA ASP A 138 10.56 10.53 -6.83
C ASP A 138 9.70 10.45 -8.10
N MET A 139 8.95 11.52 -8.41
CA MET A 139 8.16 11.68 -9.63
C MET A 139 7.10 10.59 -9.84
N ILE A 140 6.57 10.01 -8.76
CA ILE A 140 5.49 9.01 -8.81
C ILE A 140 4.10 9.61 -8.62
N GLY A 141 3.94 10.90 -8.95
CA GLY A 141 2.67 11.61 -8.88
C GLY A 141 1.55 10.97 -9.71
N SER A 142 1.91 10.26 -10.79
CA SER A 142 0.94 9.51 -11.61
C SER A 142 0.32 8.35 -10.86
N GLN A 143 1.11 7.59 -10.10
CA GLN A 143 0.65 6.50 -9.24
C GLN A 143 -0.14 7.06 -8.05
N ALA A 144 0.42 8.04 -7.36
CA ALA A 144 -0.19 8.69 -6.20
C ALA A 144 -1.57 9.27 -6.54
N THR A 145 -1.68 10.04 -7.63
CA THR A 145 -2.97 10.63 -8.05
C THR A 145 -3.98 9.58 -8.49
N LYS A 146 -3.55 8.44 -9.06
CA LYS A 146 -4.44 7.34 -9.42
C LYS A 146 -5.00 6.65 -8.17
N GLY A 147 -4.17 6.34 -7.19
CA GLY A 147 -4.60 5.79 -5.90
C GLY A 147 -5.56 6.74 -5.16
N MET A 148 -5.19 8.02 -5.03
CA MET A 148 -6.05 9.03 -4.40
C MET A 148 -7.36 9.27 -5.15
N HIS A 149 -7.37 9.20 -6.49
CA HIS A 149 -8.60 9.30 -7.28
C HIS A 149 -9.54 8.12 -6.99
N ALA A 150 -9.01 6.90 -6.90
CA ALA A 150 -9.80 5.74 -6.51
C ALA A 150 -10.34 5.88 -5.07
N LEU A 151 -9.55 6.39 -4.12
CA LEU A 151 -10.05 6.72 -2.77
C LEU A 151 -11.23 7.71 -2.82
N ALA A 152 -11.08 8.82 -3.54
CA ALA A 152 -12.12 9.84 -3.63
C ALA A 152 -13.43 9.30 -4.20
N ARG A 153 -13.36 8.29 -5.07
CA ARG A 153 -14.54 7.66 -5.67
C ARG A 153 -15.14 6.55 -4.81
N PHE A 154 -14.32 5.70 -4.21
CA PHE A 154 -14.76 4.42 -3.67
C PHE A 154 -14.54 4.25 -2.16
N ALA A 155 -13.74 5.11 -1.53
CA ALA A 155 -13.48 5.08 -0.08
C ALA A 155 -13.21 6.51 0.45
N PRO A 156 -14.14 7.48 0.29
CA PRO A 156 -13.88 8.89 0.54
C PRO A 156 -13.78 9.28 2.02
N GLN A 157 -14.21 8.41 2.94
CA GLN A 157 -14.23 8.72 4.36
C GLN A 157 -12.88 8.37 4.99
N LYS A 158 -12.25 9.35 5.66
CA LYS A 158 -11.05 9.12 6.47
C LYS A 158 -11.49 8.68 7.86
N GLU A 159 -11.29 7.41 8.20
CA GLU A 159 -11.65 6.88 9.53
C GLU A 159 -10.59 7.21 10.58
N GLN A 160 -9.33 7.07 10.20
CA GLN A 160 -8.17 7.42 11.02
C GLN A 160 -6.95 7.67 10.12
N CYS A 161 -5.81 8.01 10.74
CA CYS A 161 -4.57 8.24 9.98
C CYS A 161 -4.20 6.99 9.16
N GLY A 162 -4.13 7.14 7.83
CA GLY A 162 -3.80 6.06 6.89
C GLY A 162 -4.88 5.01 6.69
N VAL A 163 -6.15 5.31 7.02
CA VAL A 163 -7.29 4.42 6.80
C VAL A 163 -8.46 5.18 6.20
N TRP A 164 -8.93 4.72 5.06
CA TRP A 164 -10.07 5.26 4.34
C TRP A 164 -11.16 4.20 4.18
N SER A 165 -12.40 4.62 4.01
CA SER A 165 -13.55 3.70 3.91
C SER A 165 -14.67 4.32 3.07
N ASP A 166 -15.57 3.48 2.58
CA ASP A 166 -16.88 3.89 2.06
C ASP A 166 -17.98 3.89 3.15
N GLY A 167 -17.61 3.50 4.37
CA GLY A 167 -18.52 3.37 5.51
C GLY A 167 -19.26 2.04 5.57
N ASP A 168 -19.08 1.12 4.61
CA ASP A 168 -19.82 -0.14 4.51
C ASP A 168 -18.91 -1.33 4.17
N MET A 169 -18.57 -1.49 2.89
CA MET A 169 -17.97 -2.74 2.38
C MET A 169 -16.47 -2.64 2.08
N LEU A 170 -15.89 -1.44 1.98
CA LEU A 170 -14.50 -1.25 1.60
C LEU A 170 -13.74 -0.41 2.63
N THR A 171 -12.64 -0.96 3.12
CA THR A 171 -11.60 -0.20 3.85
C THR A 171 -10.31 -0.23 3.04
N VAL A 172 -9.63 0.91 2.94
CA VAL A 172 -8.39 1.05 2.17
C VAL A 172 -7.26 1.56 3.08
N ILE A 173 -6.08 0.99 2.88
CA ILE A 173 -4.84 1.40 3.55
C ILE A 173 -3.72 1.58 2.51
N GLU A 174 -2.71 2.39 2.85
CA GLU A 174 -1.49 2.51 2.07
C GLU A 174 -0.48 1.45 2.52
N ALA A 175 0.16 0.75 1.59
CA ALA A 175 1.14 -0.28 1.86
C ALA A 175 2.49 0.03 1.20
N TYR A 176 3.55 -0.60 1.70
CA TYR A 176 4.89 -0.54 1.11
C TYR A 176 5.49 -1.95 1.05
N PRO A 177 5.25 -2.71 -0.05
CA PRO A 177 5.68 -4.10 -0.19
C PRO A 177 7.18 -4.31 -0.03
N SER A 178 8.00 -3.34 -0.44
CA SER A 178 9.45 -3.45 -0.31
C SER A 178 9.93 -3.58 1.14
N ALA A 179 9.22 -3.02 2.11
CA ALA A 179 9.53 -3.20 3.54
C ALA A 179 9.39 -4.67 3.98
N CYS A 180 8.50 -5.45 3.35
CA CYS A 180 8.28 -6.85 3.69
C CYS A 180 9.47 -7.77 3.35
N LYS A 181 10.42 -7.30 2.54
CA LYS A 181 11.67 -8.03 2.26
C LYS A 181 12.54 -8.17 3.51
N ASP A 182 12.46 -7.20 4.41
CA ASP A 182 13.21 -7.14 5.67
C ASP A 182 12.43 -7.72 6.87
N SER A 183 11.19 -8.19 6.66
CA SER A 183 10.33 -8.80 7.68
C SER A 183 10.42 -10.33 7.65
N ALA A 184 10.84 -10.94 8.75
CA ALA A 184 10.86 -12.38 8.88
C ALA A 184 9.44 -12.98 8.81
N LEU A 185 8.47 -12.32 9.43
CA LEU A 185 7.06 -12.71 9.40
C LEU A 185 6.54 -12.77 7.96
N PHE A 186 6.71 -11.69 7.19
CA PHE A 186 6.19 -11.63 5.82
C PHE A 186 6.95 -12.56 4.87
N GLN A 187 8.24 -12.77 5.08
CA GLN A 187 8.97 -13.80 4.34
C GLN A 187 8.41 -15.22 4.62
N GLU A 188 7.99 -15.51 5.85
CA GLU A 188 7.33 -16.78 6.17
C GLU A 188 5.93 -16.86 5.52
N LEU A 189 5.12 -15.82 5.59
CA LEU A 189 3.82 -15.77 4.92
C LEU A 189 3.93 -15.98 3.41
N LEU A 190 4.95 -15.42 2.77
CA LEU A 190 5.17 -15.55 1.34
C LEU A 190 5.64 -16.96 0.93
N LYS A 191 6.22 -17.76 1.84
CA LYS A 191 6.67 -19.12 1.52
C LYS A 191 5.55 -20.04 1.03
N GLN A 192 4.31 -19.86 1.49
CA GLN A 192 3.17 -20.66 1.04
C GLN A 192 2.88 -20.53 -0.47
N TYR A 193 3.35 -19.44 -1.11
CA TYR A 193 3.18 -19.17 -2.53
C TYR A 193 4.42 -19.54 -3.37
N LEU A 194 5.50 -20.02 -2.74
CA LEU A 194 6.68 -20.51 -3.46
C LEU A 194 6.43 -21.88 -4.02
N LEU A 195 6.82 -22.09 -5.28
CA LEU A 195 6.90 -23.43 -5.85
C LEU A 195 8.16 -24.13 -5.33
N ALA A 196 8.02 -25.38 -4.93
CA ALA A 196 9.17 -26.25 -4.65
C ALA A 196 9.82 -26.63 -6.00
N VAL A 197 10.82 -25.86 -6.45
CA VAL A 197 11.51 -26.14 -7.72
C VAL A 197 12.93 -26.57 -7.44
N CYS A 198 13.26 -27.80 -7.85
CA CYS A 198 14.61 -28.35 -7.88
C CYS A 198 15.30 -27.99 -9.21
N ILE A 199 15.64 -26.72 -9.43
CA ILE A 199 16.41 -26.25 -10.59
C ILE A 199 17.67 -25.55 -10.07
N GLU A 200 18.83 -25.89 -10.59
CA GLU A 200 20.08 -25.19 -10.32
C GLU A 200 20.42 -24.23 -11.48
N PRO A 201 20.74 -22.95 -11.20
CA PRO A 201 20.66 -22.27 -9.89
C PRO A 201 19.19 -22.00 -9.47
N PRO A 202 18.91 -22.03 -8.16
CA PRO A 202 17.54 -21.91 -7.65
C PRO A 202 16.97 -20.52 -7.97
N LYS A 203 16.05 -20.45 -8.91
CA LYS A 203 15.22 -19.27 -9.14
C LYS A 203 13.94 -19.44 -8.34
N LYS A 204 13.61 -18.42 -7.53
CA LYS A 204 12.30 -18.39 -6.85
C LYS A 204 11.20 -18.39 -7.92
N GLN A 205 10.38 -19.43 -7.94
CA GLN A 205 9.17 -19.48 -8.74
C GLN A 205 7.97 -19.41 -7.81
N TRP A 206 6.96 -18.66 -8.23
CA TRP A 206 5.77 -18.41 -7.45
C TRP A 206 4.60 -19.22 -8.02
N SER A 207 3.74 -19.72 -7.15
CA SER A 207 2.51 -20.43 -7.50
C SER A 207 1.35 -19.44 -7.77
N GLY A 208 0.19 -19.97 -8.13
CA GLY A 208 -1.05 -19.20 -8.18
C GLY A 208 -1.07 -18.05 -9.21
N GLY A 209 -0.25 -18.16 -10.30
CA GLY A 209 -0.25 -17.15 -11.37
C GLY A 209 0.56 -15.89 -11.07
N ILE A 210 1.44 -15.92 -10.06
CA ILE A 210 2.40 -14.84 -9.75
C ILE A 210 3.62 -14.99 -10.68
N ASP A 211 3.54 -14.40 -11.85
CA ASP A 211 4.54 -14.51 -12.94
C ASP A 211 5.27 -13.18 -13.24
N HIS A 212 4.97 -12.12 -12.48
CA HIS A 212 5.57 -10.79 -12.63
C HIS A 212 5.76 -10.12 -11.27
N GLN A 213 6.75 -9.20 -11.17
CA GLN A 213 7.04 -8.47 -9.94
C GLN A 213 5.82 -7.66 -9.46
N ASP A 214 5.11 -6.97 -10.36
CA ASP A 214 3.91 -6.19 -10.01
C ASP A 214 2.86 -7.09 -9.30
N LYS A 215 2.68 -8.35 -9.75
CA LYS A 215 1.76 -9.29 -9.10
C LYS A 215 2.29 -9.77 -7.73
N LEU A 216 3.61 -9.88 -7.57
CA LEU A 216 4.21 -10.21 -6.27
C LEU A 216 4.05 -9.07 -5.28
N ASP A 217 4.23 -7.83 -5.73
CA ASP A 217 4.02 -6.64 -4.91
C ASP A 217 2.54 -6.50 -4.55
N ALA A 218 1.60 -6.76 -5.48
CA ALA A 218 0.18 -6.84 -5.18
C ALA A 218 -0.17 -7.98 -4.19
N LEU A 219 0.44 -9.16 -4.30
CA LEU A 219 0.27 -10.23 -3.31
C LEU A 219 0.74 -9.77 -1.93
N THR A 220 1.89 -9.10 -1.87
CA THR A 220 2.44 -8.58 -0.61
C THR A 220 1.54 -7.51 -0.01
N CYS A 221 0.95 -6.63 -0.82
CA CYS A 221 -0.08 -5.69 -0.38
C CYS A 221 -1.30 -6.41 0.20
N ALA A 222 -1.80 -7.47 -0.45
CA ALA A 222 -2.93 -8.25 0.06
C ALA A 222 -2.60 -8.91 1.42
N LEU A 223 -1.36 -9.35 1.63
CA LEU A 223 -0.90 -9.85 2.93
C LEU A 223 -0.79 -8.74 3.98
N ILE A 224 -0.43 -7.51 3.61
CA ILE A 224 -0.48 -6.35 4.52
C ILE A 224 -1.93 -6.05 4.90
N ALA A 225 -2.87 -6.06 3.95
CA ALA A 225 -4.30 -5.92 4.23
C ALA A 225 -4.82 -7.02 5.18
N TYR A 226 -4.39 -8.26 4.99
CA TYR A 226 -4.68 -9.37 5.89
C TYR A 226 -4.13 -9.11 7.30
N ALA A 227 -2.85 -8.75 7.42
CA ALA A 227 -2.20 -8.48 8.70
C ALA A 227 -2.85 -7.29 9.43
N TYR A 228 -3.21 -6.23 8.71
CA TYR A 228 -3.90 -5.07 9.25
C TYR A 228 -5.16 -5.45 10.06
N THR A 229 -5.89 -6.46 9.62
CA THR A 229 -7.14 -6.85 10.29
C THR A 229 -6.96 -8.00 11.28
N LEU A 230 -6.20 -9.02 10.90
CA LEU A 230 -6.14 -10.29 11.66
C LEU A 230 -4.88 -10.39 12.53
N GLN A 231 -3.89 -9.55 12.28
CA GLN A 231 -2.62 -9.50 13.02
C GLN A 231 -2.14 -8.06 13.23
N PRO A 232 -3.01 -7.13 13.70
CA PRO A 232 -2.69 -5.69 13.72
C PRO A 232 -1.42 -5.36 14.52
N ASP A 233 -1.13 -6.11 15.57
CA ASP A 233 0.06 -5.92 16.40
C ASP A 233 1.38 -6.18 15.66
N THR A 234 1.34 -6.80 14.48
CA THR A 234 2.52 -7.05 13.64
C THR A 234 2.90 -5.87 12.75
N LEU A 235 2.00 -4.89 12.59
CA LEU A 235 2.24 -3.70 11.79
C LEU A 235 2.59 -2.48 12.65
N ALA A 236 3.38 -1.57 12.09
CA ALA A 236 3.67 -0.28 12.70
C ALA A 236 2.41 0.62 12.64
N HIS A 237 2.06 1.21 13.77
CA HIS A 237 0.92 2.12 13.90
C HIS A 237 1.37 3.58 13.83
N PRO A 238 0.53 4.49 13.32
CA PRO A 238 0.81 5.93 13.31
C PRO A 238 0.98 6.44 14.74
N THR A 239 1.88 7.41 14.91
CA THR A 239 2.00 8.16 16.16
C THR A 239 1.01 9.33 16.16
N GLU A 240 0.66 9.84 17.35
CA GLU A 240 -0.26 10.99 17.48
C GLU A 240 0.23 12.27 16.77
N SER A 241 1.53 12.36 16.50
CA SER A 241 2.14 13.51 15.83
C SER A 241 1.90 13.55 14.32
N ILE A 242 1.41 12.46 13.71
CA ILE A 242 1.20 12.39 12.26
C ILE A 242 -0.21 12.86 11.91
N PRO A 243 -0.34 13.92 11.08
CA PRO A 243 -1.64 14.43 10.68
C PRO A 243 -2.45 13.39 9.91
N ILE A 244 -3.73 13.28 10.22
CA ILE A 244 -4.66 12.38 9.51
C ILE A 244 -4.73 12.68 8.01
N THR A 245 -4.42 13.93 7.62
CA THR A 245 -4.42 14.42 6.24
C THR A 245 -3.28 13.88 5.41
N GLU A 246 -2.12 13.60 6.03
CA GLU A 246 -0.95 13.04 5.34
C GLU A 246 -1.07 11.53 5.13
N GLY A 247 -1.84 10.84 5.98
CA GLY A 247 -1.98 9.39 5.96
C GLY A 247 -0.80 8.66 6.61
N TRP A 248 -0.84 7.33 6.52
CA TRP A 248 0.16 6.44 7.11
C TRP A 248 0.47 5.29 6.17
N ILE A 249 1.75 4.92 6.07
CA ILE A 249 2.21 3.75 5.32
C ILE A 249 2.30 2.56 6.28
N TRP A 250 1.47 1.55 6.05
CA TRP A 250 1.47 0.34 6.88
C TRP A 250 2.60 -0.59 6.48
N VAL A 251 3.50 -0.86 7.41
CA VAL A 251 4.68 -1.71 7.24
C VAL A 251 4.83 -2.68 8.42
N PRO A 252 5.48 -3.85 8.23
CA PRO A 252 5.77 -4.77 9.33
C PRO A 252 6.65 -4.11 10.39
N LYS A 253 6.33 -4.33 11.68
CA LYS A 253 7.16 -3.82 12.80
C LYS A 253 8.56 -4.41 12.79
N ASP A 254 8.70 -5.68 12.45
CA ASP A 254 9.99 -6.38 12.44
C ASP A 254 10.89 -5.97 11.27
N ALA A 255 10.37 -5.20 10.31
CA ALA A 255 11.17 -4.56 9.27
C ALA A 255 11.80 -3.24 9.72
N LEU A 256 11.32 -2.64 10.81
CA LEU A 256 11.84 -1.36 11.33
C LEU A 256 13.15 -1.58 12.05
N ARG A 257 14.21 -0.87 11.64
CA ARG A 257 15.53 -0.89 12.28
C ARG A 257 15.86 0.50 12.77
N LEU A 258 16.28 0.63 14.01
CA LEU A 258 16.76 1.91 14.51
C LEU A 258 18.02 2.32 13.74
N ARG A 259 18.02 3.53 13.21
CA ARG A 259 19.22 4.14 12.62
C ARG A 259 20.21 4.40 13.76
N LEU A 260 21.33 3.68 13.78
CA LEU A 260 22.43 3.98 14.69
C LEU A 260 22.95 5.37 14.30
N VAL A 261 22.67 6.37 15.12
CA VAL A 261 23.33 7.67 15.00
C VAL A 261 24.78 7.46 15.43
N GLU A 262 25.71 7.38 14.47
CA GLU A 262 27.13 7.51 14.79
C GLU A 262 27.30 8.89 15.47
N LYS A 263 27.54 8.86 16.78
CA LYS A 263 28.00 10.05 17.48
C LYS A 263 29.37 10.36 16.87
N GLU A 264 29.42 11.40 16.04
CA GLU A 264 30.69 12.05 15.74
C GLU A 264 31.29 12.43 17.09
N VAL A 265 32.30 11.67 17.51
CA VAL A 265 33.19 12.07 18.61
C VAL A 265 33.99 13.24 18.06
N LEU A 266 33.48 14.44 18.30
CA LEU A 266 34.29 15.65 18.17
C LEU A 266 35.47 15.52 19.12
N ASN A 267 36.56 14.94 18.62
CA ASN A 267 37.86 15.09 19.23
C ASN A 267 38.30 16.55 19.04
N HIS A 268 38.03 17.37 20.04
CA HIS A 268 38.77 18.62 20.21
C HIS A 268 40.13 18.23 20.76
N GLY A 269 41.14 18.18 19.92
CA GLY A 269 42.54 18.24 20.17
C GLY A 269 43.09 19.56 19.67
#